data_0efce4de69aebfd606bc4c1170e26ccf
#
_entry.id   0efce4de69aebfd606bc4c1170e26ccf
#
_cell.length_a   1.000
_cell.length_b   1.000
_cell.length_c   1.000
_cell.angle_alpha   90.00
_cell.angle_beta   90.00
_cell.angle_gamma   90.00
#
_symmetry.space_group_name_H-M   'P 1'
#
loop_
_entity.id
_entity.type
_entity.pdbx_description
1 polymer ?
#
loop_
_entity_poly.entity_id
_entity_poly.type
_entity_poly.pdbx_seq_one_letter_code
_entity_poly.pdbx_strand_id
1 'polypeptide(L)'
;MRAVLKQWGMAFLEWLFTGVAFGLGVLLVAAFFLGICATFADAAQAETVTIPRAAYQHRDTLIRASRVVWGLDAPVSVFAAQIHTESWWKNSTVSSAGAQGLAQFMPSTAKWLPTVAPEVGAPAPFNPGWALRACVTYDKYLWDRLAAKGTQKKALTPCNRMAFALSAYNGGMGWTNRDRNLAAKRGLNPDRYFGSVETVNAGRRASAKRENQRYVSFIFECQAAYVKAGWGPGVRCE
;
A
#
# COMPACT_ATOMS: atom_id res chain seq x y z
N MET A 1 -24.26 -47.73 -63.58
CA MET A 1 -22.98 -47.88 -62.85
C MET A 1 -22.12 -46.59 -62.80
N ARG A 2 -22.09 -45.78 -63.85
CA ARG A 2 -21.31 -44.52 -63.85
C ARG A 2 -21.90 -43.36 -63.04
N ALA A 3 -23.19 -43.31 -62.73
CA ALA A 3 -23.83 -42.25 -61.96
C ALA A 3 -23.61 -42.37 -60.44
N VAL A 4 -23.50 -43.57 -59.90
CA VAL A 4 -23.33 -43.85 -58.48
C VAL A 4 -21.91 -43.49 -57.99
N LEU A 5 -20.88 -43.73 -58.80
CA LEU A 5 -19.49 -43.41 -58.49
C LEU A 5 -19.21 -41.91 -58.48
N LYS A 6 -19.99 -41.10 -59.22
CA LYS A 6 -19.84 -39.62 -59.19
C LYS A 6 -20.41 -38.99 -57.92
N GLN A 7 -21.46 -39.61 -57.32
CA GLN A 7 -22.11 -39.11 -56.12
C GLN A 7 -21.25 -39.36 -54.87
N TRP A 8 -20.53 -40.49 -54.81
CA TRP A 8 -19.63 -40.82 -53.70
C TRP A 8 -18.33 -39.97 -53.73
N GLY A 9 -17.86 -39.65 -54.91
CA GLY A 9 -16.66 -38.79 -55.05
C GLY A 9 -16.88 -37.36 -54.57
N MET A 10 -18.04 -36.76 -54.79
CA MET A 10 -18.38 -35.44 -54.34
C MET A 10 -18.62 -35.38 -52.84
N ALA A 11 -19.27 -36.35 -52.23
CA ALA A 11 -19.48 -36.45 -50.78
C ALA A 11 -18.14 -36.59 -50.00
N PHE A 12 -17.18 -37.34 -50.59
CA PHE A 12 -15.85 -37.52 -49.97
C PHE A 12 -15.00 -36.24 -50.06
N LEU A 13 -15.10 -35.47 -51.14
CA LEU A 13 -14.44 -34.19 -51.26
C LEU A 13 -15.02 -33.12 -50.29
N GLU A 14 -16.34 -33.07 -50.14
CA GLU A 14 -16.97 -32.16 -49.16
C GLU A 14 -16.56 -32.50 -47.70
N TRP A 15 -16.45 -33.79 -47.36
CA TRP A 15 -16.01 -34.20 -46.03
C TRP A 15 -14.53 -33.84 -45.76
N LEU A 16 -13.66 -33.95 -46.77
CA LEU A 16 -12.26 -33.54 -46.65
C LEU A 16 -12.11 -32.03 -46.46
N PHE A 17 -12.88 -31.23 -47.21
CA PHE A 17 -12.79 -29.76 -47.09
C PHE A 17 -13.40 -29.25 -45.79
N THR A 18 -14.47 -29.84 -45.25
CA THR A 18 -15.05 -29.44 -43.96
C THR A 18 -14.18 -29.86 -42.79
N GLY A 19 -13.57 -31.07 -42.85
CA GLY A 19 -12.66 -31.55 -41.81
C GLY A 19 -11.36 -30.70 -41.72
N VAL A 20 -10.79 -30.30 -42.86
CA VAL A 20 -9.58 -29.44 -42.88
C VAL A 20 -9.90 -28.03 -42.42
N ALA A 21 -11.06 -27.47 -42.81
CA ALA A 21 -11.48 -26.13 -42.35
C ALA A 21 -11.73 -26.09 -40.86
N PHE A 22 -12.30 -27.17 -40.26
CA PHE A 22 -12.53 -27.26 -38.84
C PHE A 22 -11.22 -27.43 -38.03
N GLY A 23 -10.27 -28.22 -38.56
CA GLY A 23 -8.95 -28.41 -37.93
C GLY A 23 -8.12 -27.15 -37.94
N LEU A 24 -8.10 -26.38 -39.04
CA LEU A 24 -7.43 -25.10 -39.13
C LEU A 24 -8.07 -24.04 -38.23
N GLY A 25 -9.40 -24.00 -38.14
CA GLY A 25 -10.11 -23.10 -37.25
C GLY A 25 -9.77 -23.35 -35.78
N VAL A 26 -9.72 -24.61 -35.34
CA VAL A 26 -9.37 -24.99 -33.97
C VAL A 26 -7.90 -24.63 -33.63
N LEU A 27 -6.97 -24.86 -34.60
CA LEU A 27 -5.56 -24.49 -34.41
C LEU A 27 -5.35 -22.98 -34.33
N LEU A 28 -6.08 -22.19 -35.13
CA LEU A 28 -6.00 -20.72 -35.07
C LEU A 28 -6.61 -20.16 -33.81
N VAL A 29 -7.70 -20.73 -33.30
CA VAL A 29 -8.30 -20.35 -32.01
C VAL A 29 -7.38 -20.71 -30.86
N ALA A 30 -6.77 -21.92 -30.87
CA ALA A 30 -5.81 -22.31 -29.84
C ALA A 30 -4.55 -21.43 -29.85
N ALA A 31 -4.02 -21.08 -31.01
CA ALA A 31 -2.89 -20.16 -31.13
C ALA A 31 -3.25 -18.75 -30.67
N PHE A 32 -4.48 -18.28 -30.95
CA PHE A 32 -4.96 -16.99 -30.48
C PHE A 32 -5.10 -16.94 -28.95
N PHE A 33 -5.66 -17.99 -28.32
CA PHE A 33 -5.73 -18.08 -26.85
C PHE A 33 -4.37 -18.25 -26.19
N LEU A 34 -3.43 -18.99 -26.78
CA LEU A 34 -2.06 -19.11 -26.29
C LEU A 34 -1.30 -17.78 -26.42
N GLY A 35 -1.51 -17.04 -27.52
CA GLY A 35 -0.95 -15.71 -27.70
C GLY A 35 -1.50 -14.68 -26.69
N ILE A 36 -2.81 -14.73 -26.40
CA ILE A 36 -3.43 -13.87 -25.39
C ILE A 36 -2.92 -14.23 -23.99
N CYS A 37 -2.81 -15.53 -23.65
CA CYS A 37 -2.24 -15.93 -22.35
C CYS A 37 -0.78 -15.48 -22.19
N ALA A 38 0.03 -15.51 -23.25
CA ALA A 38 1.41 -15.03 -23.20
C ALA A 38 1.49 -13.50 -23.01
N THR A 39 0.59 -12.73 -23.65
CA THR A 39 0.55 -11.27 -23.48
C THR A 39 0.01 -10.82 -22.11
N PHE A 40 -0.82 -11.63 -21.44
CA PHE A 40 -1.29 -11.36 -20.08
C PHE A 40 -0.27 -11.78 -19.00
N ALA A 41 0.64 -12.71 -19.29
CA ALA A 41 1.71 -13.08 -18.36
C ALA A 41 2.79 -11.99 -18.21
N ASP A 42 2.96 -11.11 -19.20
CA ASP A 42 3.91 -9.99 -19.16
C ASP A 42 3.37 -8.73 -18.44
N ALA A 43 2.07 -8.69 -18.10
CA ALA A 43 1.41 -7.51 -17.54
C ALA A 43 1.48 -7.40 -16.00
N ALA A 44 2.17 -8.32 -15.32
CA ALA A 44 2.30 -8.32 -13.86
C ALA A 44 3.76 -8.19 -13.40
N GLN A 45 4.58 -7.42 -14.07
CA GLN A 45 5.78 -6.88 -13.42
C GLN A 45 5.30 -5.77 -12.48
N ALA A 46 5.05 -6.16 -11.22
CA ALA A 46 4.93 -5.20 -10.13
C ALA A 46 6.17 -4.30 -10.21
N GLU A 47 5.96 -3.03 -10.47
CA GLU A 47 7.02 -2.02 -10.53
C GLU A 47 7.84 -2.14 -9.26
N THR A 48 9.05 -2.68 -9.35
CA THR A 48 9.88 -2.96 -8.16
C THR A 48 10.29 -1.62 -7.57
N VAL A 49 9.75 -1.32 -6.39
CA VAL A 49 10.10 -0.09 -5.66
C VAL A 49 11.61 -0.07 -5.45
N THR A 50 12.28 0.93 -6.04
CA THR A 50 13.72 1.12 -5.87
C THR A 50 13.99 1.99 -4.65
N ILE A 51 14.78 1.48 -3.70
CA ILE A 51 15.19 2.24 -2.51
C ILE A 51 16.17 3.34 -2.93
N PRO A 52 15.87 4.64 -2.67
CA PRO A 52 16.77 5.73 -3.01
C PRO A 52 18.13 5.59 -2.29
N ARG A 53 19.23 5.92 -3.00
CA ARG A 53 20.58 5.87 -2.40
C ARG A 53 20.68 6.70 -1.12
N ALA A 54 19.99 7.83 -1.06
CA ALA A 54 19.92 8.69 0.12
C ALA A 54 19.35 7.99 1.37
N ALA A 55 18.53 6.94 1.21
CA ALA A 55 17.96 6.20 2.33
C ALA A 55 19.03 5.52 3.19
N TYR A 56 20.06 4.98 2.56
CA TYR A 56 21.06 4.14 3.25
C TYR A 56 21.86 4.90 4.31
N GLN A 57 22.09 6.21 4.12
CA GLN A 57 22.78 7.04 5.13
C GLN A 57 21.96 7.21 6.42
N HIS A 58 20.65 6.97 6.37
CA HIS A 58 19.74 7.14 7.49
C HIS A 58 19.30 5.81 8.11
N ARG A 59 19.67 4.67 7.50
CA ARG A 59 19.22 3.32 7.87
C ARG A 59 19.42 3.03 9.35
N ASP A 60 20.64 3.16 9.85
CA ASP A 60 20.98 2.79 11.23
C ASP A 60 20.32 3.74 12.25
N THR A 61 20.16 5.02 11.89
CA THR A 61 19.45 5.99 12.72
C THR A 61 17.98 5.62 12.84
N LEU A 62 17.32 5.24 11.72
CA LEU A 62 15.93 4.81 11.75
C LEU A 62 15.77 3.51 12.56
N ILE A 63 16.63 2.52 12.36
CA ILE A 63 16.58 1.25 13.10
C ILE A 63 16.67 1.51 14.61
N ARG A 64 17.64 2.32 15.05
CA ARG A 64 17.79 2.67 16.47
C ARG A 64 16.56 3.40 17.01
N ALA A 65 16.09 4.44 16.31
CA ALA A 65 14.91 5.19 16.74
C ALA A 65 13.67 4.30 16.84
N SER A 66 13.46 3.43 15.85
CA SER A 66 12.34 2.48 15.84
C SER A 66 12.39 1.52 17.03
N ARG A 67 13.55 0.93 17.30
CA ARG A 67 13.70 -0.04 18.39
C ARG A 67 13.59 0.60 19.78
N VAL A 68 14.04 1.83 19.95
CA VAL A 68 13.87 2.57 21.20
C VAL A 68 12.39 2.79 21.52
N VAL A 69 11.57 3.10 20.51
CA VAL A 69 10.16 3.47 20.70
C VAL A 69 9.22 2.25 20.64
N TRP A 70 9.52 1.26 19.79
CA TRP A 70 8.63 0.13 19.50
C TRP A 70 9.13 -1.22 19.99
N GLY A 71 10.36 -1.29 20.52
CA GLY A 71 11.01 -2.53 20.93
C GLY A 71 11.76 -3.22 19.77
N LEU A 72 12.30 -4.40 20.04
CA LEU A 72 13.16 -5.13 19.09
C LEU A 72 12.42 -5.56 17.83
N ASP A 73 11.12 -5.82 17.93
CA ASP A 73 10.25 -6.23 16.81
C ASP A 73 9.63 -5.04 16.07
N ALA A 74 10.18 -3.83 16.26
CA ALA A 74 9.73 -2.62 15.57
C ALA A 74 9.58 -2.85 14.06
N PRO A 75 8.45 -2.44 13.42
CA PRO A 75 8.23 -2.63 11.99
C PRO A 75 9.02 -1.60 11.17
N VAL A 76 10.35 -1.65 11.26
CA VAL A 76 11.27 -0.68 10.67
C VAL A 76 11.02 -0.46 9.18
N SER A 77 10.70 -1.54 8.45
CA SER A 77 10.44 -1.45 7.02
C SER A 77 9.18 -0.63 6.68
N VAL A 78 8.18 -0.58 7.57
CA VAL A 78 7.02 0.30 7.42
C VAL A 78 7.45 1.76 7.55
N PHE A 79 8.23 2.10 8.58
CA PHE A 79 8.70 3.47 8.79
C PHE A 79 9.65 3.92 7.69
N ALA A 80 10.48 3.03 7.16
CA ALA A 80 11.32 3.32 6.01
C ALA A 80 10.48 3.61 4.75
N ALA A 81 9.45 2.84 4.48
CA ALA A 81 8.49 3.07 3.41
C ALA A 81 7.71 4.37 3.60
N GLN A 82 7.40 4.72 4.84
CA GLN A 82 6.75 5.99 5.17
C GLN A 82 7.64 7.19 4.83
N ILE A 83 8.89 7.22 5.28
CA ILE A 83 9.84 8.28 4.93
C ILE A 83 10.08 8.36 3.42
N HIS A 84 10.11 7.21 2.74
CA HIS A 84 10.17 7.16 1.29
C HIS A 84 8.97 7.87 0.65
N THR A 85 7.78 7.60 1.14
CA THR A 85 6.52 8.19 0.66
C THR A 85 6.46 9.69 0.94
N GLU A 86 6.92 10.12 2.12
CA GLU A 86 6.86 11.52 2.56
C GLU A 86 7.81 12.43 1.77
N SER A 87 9.06 12.03 1.58
CA SER A 87 10.10 12.93 1.05
C SER A 87 11.04 12.30 0.02
N TRP A 88 10.88 11.00 -0.30
CA TRP A 88 11.92 10.28 -1.04
C TRP A 88 13.29 10.38 -0.38
N TRP A 89 13.31 10.43 0.95
CA TRP A 89 14.51 10.59 1.77
C TRP A 89 15.26 11.91 1.53
N LYS A 90 14.57 12.95 1.04
CA LYS A 90 15.13 14.28 0.84
C LYS A 90 14.90 15.15 2.07
N ASN A 91 15.95 15.41 2.85
CA ASN A 91 15.85 16.13 4.12
C ASN A 91 15.38 17.58 4.00
N SER A 92 15.63 18.24 2.87
CA SER A 92 15.26 19.65 2.63
C SER A 92 13.87 19.83 2.05
N THR A 93 13.08 18.77 1.92
CA THR A 93 11.75 18.83 1.30
C THR A 93 10.80 19.70 2.10
N VAL A 94 10.11 20.61 1.38
CA VAL A 94 8.97 21.37 1.90
C VAL A 94 7.82 21.18 0.93
N SER A 95 6.67 20.73 1.43
CA SER A 95 5.48 20.56 0.59
C SER A 95 4.79 21.91 0.33
N SER A 96 3.86 21.92 -0.64
CA SER A 96 3.02 23.11 -0.91
C SER A 96 2.16 23.51 0.29
N ALA A 97 1.85 22.58 1.18
CA ALA A 97 1.14 22.81 2.43
C ALA A 97 2.06 23.27 3.58
N GLY A 98 3.37 23.31 3.38
CA GLY A 98 4.36 23.71 4.38
C GLY A 98 4.83 22.58 5.30
N ALA A 99 4.58 21.30 4.96
CA ALA A 99 5.16 20.17 5.67
C ALA A 99 6.67 20.08 5.41
N GLN A 100 7.47 19.69 6.42
CA GLN A 100 8.91 19.89 6.46
C GLN A 100 9.72 18.62 6.70
N GLY A 101 10.84 18.50 5.99
CA GLY A 101 11.90 17.52 6.23
C GLY A 101 11.57 16.09 5.78
N LEU A 102 12.36 15.14 6.28
CA LEU A 102 12.24 13.73 5.90
C LEU A 102 10.84 13.15 6.15
N ALA A 103 10.23 13.48 7.27
CA ALA A 103 8.95 12.93 7.73
C ALA A 103 7.76 13.89 7.51
N GLN A 104 7.96 14.97 6.76
CA GLN A 104 6.94 15.94 6.37
C GLN A 104 6.04 16.41 7.51
N PHE A 105 6.67 16.79 8.64
CA PHE A 105 5.93 17.36 9.75
C PHE A 105 5.38 18.74 9.42
N MET A 106 4.07 18.92 9.64
CA MET A 106 3.51 20.27 9.71
C MET A 106 4.14 21.04 10.89
N PRO A 107 4.46 22.34 10.75
CA PRO A 107 5.06 23.13 11.83
C PRO A 107 4.29 23.07 13.15
N SER A 108 2.96 23.04 13.08
CA SER A 108 2.10 22.91 14.27
C SER A 108 2.26 21.54 14.96
N THR A 109 2.32 20.45 14.18
CA THR A 109 2.53 19.11 14.71
C THR A 109 3.93 18.96 15.30
N ALA A 110 4.96 19.49 14.63
CA ALA A 110 6.32 19.48 15.13
C ALA A 110 6.46 20.20 16.49
N LYS A 111 5.77 21.33 16.66
CA LYS A 111 5.74 22.09 17.94
C LYS A 111 4.93 21.36 19.01
N TRP A 112 3.85 20.71 18.64
CA TRP A 112 2.97 20.03 19.58
C TRP A 112 3.54 18.70 20.07
N LEU A 113 4.20 17.91 19.22
CA LEU A 113 4.62 16.55 19.55
C LEU A 113 5.45 16.45 20.83
N PRO A 114 6.44 17.34 21.13
CA PRO A 114 7.18 17.32 22.38
C PRO A 114 6.31 17.57 23.64
N THR A 115 5.12 18.12 23.50
CA THR A 115 4.21 18.32 24.66
C THR A 115 3.56 17.03 25.13
N VAL A 116 3.51 16.01 24.27
CA VAL A 116 2.92 14.69 24.56
C VAL A 116 3.95 13.56 24.51
N ALA A 117 5.15 13.82 23.99
CA ALA A 117 6.30 12.93 23.89
C ALA A 117 7.60 13.73 24.07
N PRO A 118 7.93 14.16 25.32
CA PRO A 118 9.09 15.04 25.60
C PRO A 118 10.43 14.46 25.16
N GLU A 119 10.56 13.16 25.04
CA GLU A 119 11.75 12.43 24.59
C GLU A 119 12.12 12.74 23.14
N VAL A 120 11.20 13.28 22.35
CA VAL A 120 11.49 13.73 20.97
C VAL A 120 12.41 14.96 20.96
N GLY A 121 12.37 15.80 21.99
CA GLY A 121 13.13 17.01 22.13
C GLY A 121 12.59 18.19 21.32
N ALA A 122 13.32 19.30 21.33
CA ALA A 122 12.91 20.52 20.64
C ALA A 122 12.66 20.31 19.14
N PRO A 123 11.62 20.96 18.54
CA PRO A 123 11.25 20.78 17.15
C PRO A 123 12.40 21.12 16.18
N ALA A 124 12.78 20.15 15.34
CA ALA A 124 13.82 20.30 14.34
C ALA A 124 13.52 19.47 13.07
N PRO A 125 12.44 19.74 12.30
CA PRO A 125 11.96 18.89 11.20
C PRO A 125 13.01 18.65 10.11
N PHE A 126 13.95 19.57 9.90
CA PHE A 126 15.05 19.45 8.95
C PHE A 126 16.27 18.71 9.50
N ASN A 127 16.31 18.39 10.80
CA ASN A 127 17.33 17.52 11.38
C ASN A 127 16.92 16.04 11.16
N PRO A 128 17.70 15.24 10.40
CA PRO A 128 17.33 13.87 10.10
C PRO A 128 17.11 13.00 11.35
N GLY A 129 17.97 13.16 12.36
CA GLY A 129 17.86 12.41 13.62
C GLY A 129 16.57 12.73 14.39
N TRP A 130 16.19 14.00 14.43
CA TRP A 130 14.94 14.44 15.00
C TRP A 130 13.74 13.92 14.19
N ALA A 131 13.76 14.13 12.87
CA ALA A 131 12.66 13.77 12.00
C ALA A 131 12.31 12.27 12.06
N LEU A 132 13.33 11.40 12.03
CA LEU A 132 13.16 9.95 12.13
C LEU A 132 12.63 9.53 13.50
N ARG A 133 13.19 10.07 14.60
CA ARG A 133 12.70 9.80 15.95
C ARG A 133 11.27 10.30 16.13
N ALA A 134 10.98 11.52 15.69
CA ALA A 134 9.65 12.11 15.75
C ALA A 134 8.61 11.30 14.96
N CYS A 135 8.97 10.81 13.76
CA CYS A 135 8.11 9.98 12.93
C CYS A 135 7.67 8.72 13.69
N VAL A 136 8.62 7.90 14.13
CA VAL A 136 8.31 6.63 14.79
C VAL A 136 7.59 6.83 16.14
N THR A 137 7.88 7.94 16.84
CA THR A 137 7.21 8.31 18.10
C THR A 137 5.77 8.76 17.84
N TYR A 138 5.53 9.55 16.78
CA TYR A 138 4.19 9.99 16.43
C TYR A 138 3.32 8.81 15.94
N ASP A 139 3.88 7.90 15.16
CA ASP A 139 3.18 6.67 14.77
C ASP A 139 2.82 5.83 16.01
N LYS A 140 3.72 5.71 16.99
CA LYS A 140 3.44 5.01 18.25
C LYS A 140 2.32 5.70 19.03
N TYR A 141 2.36 7.01 19.12
CA TYR A 141 1.29 7.81 19.74
C TYR A 141 -0.06 7.57 19.08
N LEU A 142 -0.12 7.54 17.74
CA LEU A 142 -1.34 7.28 16.99
C LEU A 142 -1.79 5.82 17.19
N TRP A 143 -0.87 4.87 17.09
CA TRP A 143 -1.11 3.45 17.33
C TRP A 143 -1.72 3.18 18.70
N ASP A 144 -1.18 3.76 19.76
CA ASP A 144 -1.64 3.52 21.13
C ASP A 144 -3.04 4.08 21.40
N ARG A 145 -3.46 5.09 20.64
CA ARG A 145 -4.80 5.70 20.74
C ARG A 145 -5.86 4.99 19.90
N LEU A 146 -5.47 4.04 19.06
CA LEU A 146 -6.41 3.25 18.28
C LEU A 146 -6.94 2.09 19.11
N ALA A 147 -8.23 2.14 19.40
CA ALA A 147 -8.98 1.06 20.03
C ALA A 147 -9.95 0.42 19.03
N ALA A 148 -10.31 -0.84 19.25
CA ALA A 148 -11.37 -1.50 18.51
C ALA A 148 -12.72 -0.79 18.75
N LYS A 149 -13.50 -0.64 17.66
CA LYS A 149 -14.84 -0.01 17.70
C LYS A 149 -15.97 -1.00 17.39
N GLY A 150 -15.64 -2.18 16.89
CA GLY A 150 -16.60 -3.24 16.58
C GLY A 150 -17.24 -3.83 17.82
N THR A 151 -18.42 -4.42 17.64
CA THR A 151 -19.22 -5.04 18.73
C THR A 151 -18.53 -6.23 19.37
N GLN A 152 -17.61 -6.89 18.67
CA GLN A 152 -16.90 -8.09 19.19
C GLN A 152 -15.73 -7.77 20.11
N LYS A 153 -15.40 -6.50 20.35
CA LYS A 153 -14.28 -6.03 21.22
C LYS A 153 -12.95 -6.75 20.97
N LYS A 154 -12.75 -7.32 19.77
CA LYS A 154 -11.46 -7.90 19.42
C LYS A 154 -10.45 -6.78 19.23
N ALA A 155 -9.23 -7.00 19.73
CA ALA A 155 -8.11 -6.10 19.43
C ALA A 155 -7.93 -5.95 17.92
N LEU A 156 -7.57 -4.75 17.47
CA LEU A 156 -7.21 -4.52 16.07
C LEU A 156 -6.03 -5.43 15.70
N THR A 157 -6.10 -6.08 14.54
CA THR A 157 -4.91 -6.79 14.02
C THR A 157 -3.78 -5.80 13.78
N PRO A 158 -2.51 -6.22 13.87
CA PRO A 158 -1.36 -5.34 13.60
C PRO A 158 -1.47 -4.62 12.25
N CYS A 159 -1.94 -5.32 11.20
CA CYS A 159 -2.20 -4.75 9.89
C CYS A 159 -3.19 -3.58 9.94
N ASN A 160 -4.38 -3.81 10.45
CA ASN A 160 -5.43 -2.79 10.49
C ASN A 160 -5.03 -1.62 11.41
N ARG A 161 -4.39 -1.90 12.53
CA ARG A 161 -3.93 -0.86 13.46
C ARG A 161 -2.87 0.02 12.84
N MET A 162 -1.90 -0.56 12.09
CA MET A 162 -0.89 0.18 11.35
C MET A 162 -1.52 1.01 10.23
N ALA A 163 -2.42 0.43 9.44
CA ALA A 163 -3.10 1.15 8.38
C ALA A 163 -3.89 2.36 8.91
N PHE A 164 -4.56 2.22 10.05
CA PHE A 164 -5.23 3.35 10.72
C PHE A 164 -4.25 4.37 11.28
N ALA A 165 -3.11 3.97 11.84
CA ALA A 165 -2.09 4.89 12.32
C ALA A 165 -1.52 5.73 11.18
N LEU A 166 -1.15 5.10 10.07
CA LEU A 166 -0.68 5.76 8.85
C LEU A 166 -1.74 6.70 8.24
N SER A 167 -3.00 6.24 8.18
CA SER A 167 -4.13 7.09 7.75
C SER A 167 -4.29 8.31 8.66
N ALA A 168 -4.09 8.15 9.96
CA ALA A 168 -4.17 9.24 10.93
C ALA A 168 -2.94 10.16 10.87
N TYR A 169 -1.76 9.64 10.57
CA TYR A 169 -0.56 10.44 10.35
C TYR A 169 -0.75 11.42 9.19
N ASN A 170 -1.14 10.92 8.03
CA ASN A 170 -1.36 11.73 6.82
C ASN A 170 -2.61 12.61 6.91
N GLY A 171 -3.74 12.05 7.34
CA GLY A 171 -5.04 12.71 7.27
C GLY A 171 -5.58 13.28 8.60
N GLY A 172 -4.95 12.92 9.70
CA GLY A 172 -5.40 13.29 11.06
C GLY A 172 -6.36 12.26 11.68
N MET A 173 -6.15 11.98 12.98
CA MET A 173 -6.94 11.02 13.78
C MET A 173 -8.44 11.32 13.76
N GLY A 174 -8.81 12.60 13.73
CA GLY A 174 -10.21 13.03 13.67
C GLY A 174 -10.95 12.50 12.45
N TRP A 175 -10.31 12.55 11.27
CA TRP A 175 -10.90 12.00 10.03
C TRP A 175 -10.90 10.48 10.02
N THR A 176 -9.83 9.84 10.45
CA THR A 176 -9.78 8.38 10.59
C THR A 176 -10.92 7.87 11.47
N ASN A 177 -11.18 8.53 12.59
CA ASN A 177 -12.28 8.16 13.49
C ASN A 177 -13.67 8.42 12.88
N ARG A 178 -13.86 9.51 12.13
CA ARG A 178 -15.13 9.81 11.43
C ARG A 178 -15.40 8.76 10.34
N ASP A 179 -14.39 8.37 9.55
CA ASP A 179 -14.51 7.34 8.53
C ASP A 179 -14.86 5.97 9.17
N ARG A 180 -14.21 5.60 10.28
CA ARG A 180 -14.54 4.39 11.04
C ARG A 180 -15.99 4.40 11.57
N ASN A 181 -16.46 5.52 12.09
CA ASN A 181 -17.84 5.68 12.56
C ASN A 181 -18.84 5.60 11.38
N LEU A 182 -18.51 6.17 10.23
CA LEU A 182 -19.33 6.08 9.02
C LEU A 182 -19.38 4.65 8.48
N ALA A 183 -18.25 3.93 8.47
CA ALA A 183 -18.20 2.53 8.08
C ALA A 183 -19.16 1.69 8.95
N ALA A 184 -19.09 1.86 10.28
CA ALA A 184 -20.01 1.18 11.20
C ALA A 184 -21.48 1.48 10.91
N LYS A 185 -21.83 2.75 10.66
CA LYS A 185 -23.20 3.17 10.30
C LYS A 185 -23.69 2.57 8.98
N ARG A 186 -22.76 2.21 8.08
CA ARG A 186 -23.06 1.57 6.78
C ARG A 186 -23.01 0.05 6.84
N GLY A 187 -22.90 -0.55 8.02
CA GLY A 187 -22.81 -2.01 8.19
C GLY A 187 -21.45 -2.60 7.80
N LEU A 188 -20.44 -1.76 7.55
CA LEU A 188 -19.07 -2.19 7.29
C LEU A 188 -18.31 -2.39 8.60
N ASN A 189 -17.23 -3.19 8.56
CA ASN A 189 -16.40 -3.42 9.74
C ASN A 189 -15.52 -2.19 10.05
N PRO A 190 -15.77 -1.44 11.16
CA PRO A 190 -15.00 -0.24 11.51
C PRO A 190 -13.57 -0.55 11.99
N ASP A 191 -13.26 -1.81 12.23
CA ASP A 191 -11.96 -2.29 12.69
C ASP A 191 -11.13 -2.93 11.58
N ARG A 192 -11.63 -2.91 10.34
CA ARG A 192 -10.94 -3.33 9.13
C ARG A 192 -10.67 -2.10 8.25
N TYR A 193 -9.39 -1.87 7.90
CA TYR A 193 -9.04 -0.75 7.02
C TYR A 193 -9.32 -1.10 5.55
N PHE A 194 -8.56 -2.06 5.00
CA PHE A 194 -8.65 -2.45 3.60
C PHE A 194 -9.99 -3.13 3.26
N GLY A 195 -10.63 -2.67 2.18
CA GLY A 195 -11.94 -3.14 1.72
C GLY A 195 -13.10 -2.75 2.64
N SER A 196 -12.86 -1.89 3.66
CA SER A 196 -13.91 -1.41 4.57
C SER A 196 -13.78 0.10 4.81
N VAL A 197 -13.06 0.55 5.84
CA VAL A 197 -12.99 1.97 6.20
C VAL A 197 -12.34 2.83 5.10
N GLU A 198 -11.41 2.30 4.34
CA GLU A 198 -10.83 3.02 3.19
C GLU A 198 -11.87 3.38 2.12
N THR A 199 -12.97 2.59 1.99
CA THR A 199 -13.99 2.80 0.96
C THR A 199 -14.97 3.92 1.27
N VAL A 200 -15.01 4.42 2.51
CA VAL A 200 -15.93 5.46 2.94
C VAL A 200 -15.24 6.82 3.09
N ASN A 201 -16.01 7.89 2.96
CA ASN A 201 -15.55 9.27 3.15
C ASN A 201 -16.55 10.03 3.99
N ALA A 202 -16.15 10.42 5.19
CA ALA A 202 -16.99 11.16 6.15
C ALA A 202 -17.01 12.68 5.91
N GLY A 203 -16.77 13.14 4.68
CA GLY A 203 -16.92 14.54 4.29
C GLY A 203 -15.60 15.27 3.99
N ARG A 204 -14.47 14.57 3.86
CA ARG A 204 -13.24 15.17 3.32
C ARG A 204 -13.40 15.48 1.83
N ARG A 205 -12.66 16.48 1.31
CA ARG A 205 -12.52 16.67 -0.15
C ARG A 205 -12.07 15.36 -0.79
N ALA A 206 -12.63 15.03 -1.94
CA ALA A 206 -12.35 13.77 -2.64
C ALA A 206 -10.85 13.57 -2.94
N SER A 207 -10.13 14.66 -3.28
CA SER A 207 -8.67 14.62 -3.48
C SER A 207 -7.91 14.20 -2.23
N ALA A 208 -8.24 14.82 -1.07
CA ALA A 208 -7.62 14.49 0.20
C ALA A 208 -7.94 13.04 0.66
N LYS A 209 -9.14 12.55 0.34
CA LYS A 209 -9.47 11.14 0.61
C LYS A 209 -8.63 10.19 -0.25
N ARG A 210 -8.52 10.44 -1.56
CA ARG A 210 -7.70 9.61 -2.46
C ARG A 210 -6.21 9.66 -2.10
N GLU A 211 -5.70 10.83 -1.72
CA GLU A 211 -4.33 10.99 -1.24
C GLU A 211 -4.07 10.10 -0.02
N ASN A 212 -4.95 10.15 0.97
CA ASN A 212 -4.85 9.36 2.19
C ASN A 212 -4.93 7.84 1.92
N GLN A 213 -5.82 7.40 1.02
CA GLN A 213 -5.90 5.99 0.59
C GLN A 213 -4.58 5.56 -0.07
N ARG A 214 -4.10 6.34 -1.05
CA ARG A 214 -2.86 6.03 -1.77
C ARG A 214 -1.65 6.02 -0.85
N TYR A 215 -1.58 6.93 0.11
CA TYR A 215 -0.53 6.98 1.12
C TYR A 215 -0.40 5.66 1.88
N VAL A 216 -1.50 5.16 2.42
CA VAL A 216 -1.50 3.90 3.17
C VAL A 216 -1.16 2.72 2.26
N SER A 217 -1.82 2.58 1.11
CA SER A 217 -1.58 1.47 0.19
C SER A 217 -0.14 1.42 -0.29
N PHE A 218 0.41 2.58 -0.70
CA PHE A 218 1.79 2.64 -1.19
C PHE A 218 2.82 2.27 -0.11
N ILE A 219 2.61 2.67 1.14
CA ILE A 219 3.52 2.27 2.24
C ILE A 219 3.50 0.75 2.44
N PHE A 220 2.32 0.13 2.40
CA PHE A 220 2.20 -1.34 2.51
C PHE A 220 2.84 -2.08 1.33
N GLU A 221 2.81 -1.52 0.14
CA GLU A 221 3.51 -2.05 -1.04
C GLU A 221 5.02 -1.81 -0.93
N CYS A 222 5.42 -0.58 -0.63
CA CYS A 222 6.80 -0.13 -0.58
C CYS A 222 7.63 -0.85 0.51
N GLN A 223 7.04 -1.19 1.67
CA GLN A 223 7.75 -1.87 2.75
C GLN A 223 8.41 -3.19 2.32
N ALA A 224 7.85 -3.88 1.32
CA ALA A 224 8.42 -5.15 0.84
C ALA A 224 9.84 -5.00 0.32
N ALA A 225 10.17 -3.88 -0.34
CA ALA A 225 11.52 -3.57 -0.79
C ALA A 225 12.49 -3.40 0.39
N TYR A 226 12.07 -2.74 1.46
CA TYR A 226 12.87 -2.53 2.66
C TYR A 226 13.05 -3.82 3.48
N VAL A 227 12.02 -4.68 3.56
CA VAL A 227 12.14 -6.02 4.17
C VAL A 227 13.18 -6.84 3.40
N LYS A 228 13.09 -6.88 2.06
CA LYS A 228 14.03 -7.58 1.18
C LYS A 228 15.47 -7.06 1.32
N ALA A 229 15.63 -5.75 1.54
CA ALA A 229 16.93 -5.11 1.76
C ALA A 229 17.46 -5.26 3.20
N GLY A 230 16.79 -6.00 4.07
CA GLY A 230 17.25 -6.31 5.43
C GLY A 230 17.18 -5.12 6.41
N TRP A 231 16.20 -4.21 6.25
CA TRP A 231 16.04 -3.08 7.17
C TRP A 231 15.36 -3.49 8.49
N GLY A 232 14.59 -4.55 8.47
CA GLY A 232 13.86 -5.08 9.61
C GLY A 232 12.47 -5.58 9.21
N PRO A 233 11.65 -6.01 10.17
CA PRO A 233 10.31 -6.50 9.87
C PRO A 233 9.42 -5.41 9.28
N GLY A 234 8.44 -5.87 8.51
CA GLY A 234 7.29 -5.10 8.09
C GLY A 234 6.02 -5.57 8.82
N VAL A 235 4.86 -5.08 8.36
CA VAL A 235 3.55 -5.53 8.84
C VAL A 235 2.86 -6.29 7.71
N ARG A 236 2.41 -7.52 8.00
CA ARG A 236 1.65 -8.34 7.06
C ARG A 236 0.15 -8.17 7.29
N CYS A 237 -0.59 -8.10 6.20
CA CYS A 237 -2.04 -8.20 6.18
C CYS A 237 -2.42 -9.60 5.67
N GLU A 238 -3.16 -10.33 6.46
CA GLU A 238 -3.75 -11.61 6.11
C GLU A 238 -5.07 -11.40 5.34
#